data_1872a17ff801438685d61966b67967b8
#
_entry.id   1872a17ff801438685d61966b67967b8
#
_cell.length_a   1.000
_cell.length_b   1.000
_cell.length_c   1.000
_cell.angle_alpha   90.00
_cell.angle_beta   90.00
_cell.angle_gamma   90.00
#
_symmetry.space_group_name_H-M   'P 1'
#
loop_
_entity.id
_entity.type
_entity.pdbx_description
1 polymer ?
#
loop_
_entity_poly.entity_id
_entity_poly.type
_entity_poly.pdbx_seq_one_letter_code
_entity_poly.pdbx_strand_id
1 'polypeptide(L)'
;IQSIDVETIYDVPMKMRDEGLDKVTLQKLKIKESEPDLDKWKNFLHRLKNPTHQINIGLVGKYVELNDSYKSILESLIHAGTENEVKVNVKSIHSEYLDKENINKELIDLDGIIVAPGFGQRGLDGKILAVEYARVNKIPFLGICLGMQMAVIEYARNVKKIRYANSTEISEKCKDPVIDLMTSQKEIINKGGTMRLGAWDCEILKNTISNKIYSKKVVSERHRHRYEFNDEYSKKIFDENFIVAGKNPETNLVEIVENKDHPWFVGVQFHPEYKSSVYNPHPIFVNFVKASLKNYLKK
;
A
#
# COMPACT_ATOMS: atom_id res chain seq x y z
N ILE A 1 -33.96 -16.98 8.97
CA ILE A 1 -32.89 -15.97 8.78
C ILE A 1 -33.10 -15.33 7.43
N GLN A 2 -33.44 -14.06 7.46
CA GLN A 2 -33.66 -13.28 6.25
C GLN A 2 -32.42 -12.47 5.91
N SER A 3 -31.98 -12.51 4.65
CA SER A 3 -30.94 -11.64 4.15
C SER A 3 -31.59 -10.44 3.50
N ILE A 4 -31.30 -9.25 4.00
CA ILE A 4 -31.82 -7.98 3.50
C ILE A 4 -30.69 -7.11 2.97
N ASP A 5 -31.04 -6.18 2.10
CA ASP A 5 -30.09 -5.19 1.59
C ASP A 5 -29.62 -4.26 2.73
N VAL A 6 -28.37 -3.88 2.68
CA VAL A 6 -27.71 -3.02 3.65
C VAL A 6 -26.93 -1.91 2.94
N GLU A 7 -26.71 -0.80 3.62
CA GLU A 7 -25.97 0.34 3.09
C GLU A 7 -24.49 0.01 2.86
N THR A 8 -23.92 -0.82 3.72
CA THR A 8 -22.53 -1.28 3.62
C THR A 8 -22.41 -2.75 4.02
N ILE A 9 -21.47 -3.47 3.40
CA ILE A 9 -21.18 -4.87 3.76
C ILE A 9 -20.84 -5.05 5.23
N TYR A 10 -20.37 -4.00 5.89
CA TYR A 10 -20.02 -4.00 7.32
C TYR A 10 -21.25 -4.02 8.22
N ASP A 11 -22.44 -3.70 7.74
CA ASP A 11 -23.70 -3.87 8.47
C ASP A 11 -24.16 -5.33 8.52
N VAL A 12 -23.74 -6.16 7.55
CA VAL A 12 -24.20 -7.55 7.41
C VAL A 12 -24.06 -8.37 8.71
N PRO A 13 -22.90 -8.38 9.40
CA PRO A 13 -22.77 -9.15 10.65
C PRO A 13 -23.79 -8.76 11.72
N MET A 14 -24.09 -7.47 11.84
CA MET A 14 -25.08 -6.98 12.80
C MET A 14 -26.50 -7.41 12.42
N LYS A 15 -26.85 -7.29 11.14
CA LYS A 15 -28.17 -7.72 10.64
C LYS A 15 -28.39 -9.21 10.76
N MET A 16 -27.37 -10.03 10.44
CA MET A 16 -27.45 -11.48 10.63
C MET A 16 -27.60 -11.87 12.08
N ARG A 17 -26.99 -11.14 12.99
CA ARG A 17 -27.18 -11.32 14.43
C ARG A 17 -28.58 -10.94 14.88
N ASP A 18 -29.12 -9.79 14.42
CA ASP A 18 -30.49 -9.36 14.75
C ASP A 18 -31.51 -10.43 14.33
N GLU A 19 -31.26 -11.15 13.20
CA GLU A 19 -32.04 -12.28 12.74
C GLU A 19 -31.76 -13.60 13.53
N GLY A 20 -30.80 -13.61 14.46
CA GLY A 20 -30.47 -14.73 15.31
C GLY A 20 -29.64 -15.83 14.63
N LEU A 21 -28.90 -15.52 13.54
CA LEU A 21 -28.07 -16.48 12.82
C LEU A 21 -27.02 -17.11 13.72
N ASP A 22 -26.37 -16.33 14.56
CA ASP A 22 -25.37 -16.78 15.53
C ASP A 22 -25.97 -17.80 16.52
N LYS A 23 -27.11 -17.51 17.11
CA LYS A 23 -27.83 -18.37 18.07
C LYS A 23 -28.24 -19.70 17.43
N VAL A 24 -28.88 -19.64 16.25
CA VAL A 24 -29.29 -20.84 15.52
C VAL A 24 -28.08 -21.69 15.16
N THR A 25 -26.99 -21.08 14.71
CA THR A 25 -25.77 -21.79 14.36
C THR A 25 -25.14 -22.47 15.56
N LEU A 26 -24.96 -21.77 16.68
CA LEU A 26 -24.41 -22.34 17.91
C LEU A 26 -25.26 -23.50 18.43
N GLN A 27 -26.60 -23.34 18.43
CA GLN A 27 -27.52 -24.40 18.81
C GLN A 27 -27.38 -25.65 17.93
N LYS A 28 -27.31 -25.49 16.60
CA LYS A 28 -27.14 -26.60 15.64
C LYS A 28 -25.80 -27.32 15.80
N LEU A 29 -24.74 -26.57 16.09
CA LEU A 29 -23.41 -27.11 16.32
C LEU A 29 -23.21 -27.62 17.76
N LYS A 30 -24.20 -27.48 18.64
CA LYS A 30 -24.12 -27.83 20.08
C LYS A 30 -22.96 -27.14 20.80
N ILE A 31 -22.66 -25.91 20.41
CA ILE A 31 -21.66 -25.06 21.05
C ILE A 31 -22.37 -24.18 22.07
N LYS A 32 -21.76 -24.05 23.26
CA LYS A 32 -22.32 -23.19 24.31
C LYS A 32 -22.38 -21.74 23.85
N GLU A 33 -23.55 -21.14 23.99
CA GLU A 33 -23.77 -19.74 23.67
C GLU A 33 -22.99 -18.82 24.64
N SER A 34 -22.40 -17.76 24.09
CA SER A 34 -21.82 -16.65 24.84
C SER A 34 -22.11 -15.35 24.12
N GLU A 35 -22.32 -14.27 24.85
CA GLU A 35 -22.50 -12.95 24.25
C GLU A 35 -21.16 -12.44 23.69
N PRO A 36 -21.11 -12.10 22.40
CA PRO A 36 -19.88 -11.56 21.79
C PRO A 36 -19.72 -10.08 22.17
N ASP A 37 -18.46 -9.67 22.37
CA ASP A 37 -18.11 -8.25 22.43
C ASP A 37 -18.09 -7.65 21.01
N LEU A 38 -19.03 -6.76 20.74
CA LEU A 38 -19.20 -6.08 19.45
C LEU A 38 -18.92 -4.57 19.52
N ASP A 39 -18.41 -4.07 20.61
CA ASP A 39 -18.26 -2.63 20.80
C ASP A 39 -17.30 -2.00 19.78
N LYS A 40 -16.20 -2.67 19.48
CA LYS A 40 -15.28 -2.22 18.40
C LYS A 40 -15.96 -2.18 17.03
N TRP A 41 -16.80 -3.19 16.72
CA TRP A 41 -17.52 -3.23 15.45
C TRP A 41 -18.57 -2.13 15.34
N LYS A 42 -19.33 -1.91 16.40
CA LYS A 42 -20.34 -0.82 16.48
C LYS A 42 -19.68 0.55 16.37
N ASN A 43 -18.55 0.76 17.05
CA ASN A 43 -17.78 1.99 16.95
C ASN A 43 -17.24 2.23 15.53
N PHE A 44 -16.74 1.17 14.89
CA PHE A 44 -16.34 1.24 13.50
C PHE A 44 -17.50 1.67 12.59
N LEU A 45 -18.67 1.02 12.70
CA LEU A 45 -19.85 1.38 11.91
C LEU A 45 -20.29 2.82 12.15
N HIS A 46 -20.26 3.27 13.41
CA HIS A 46 -20.61 4.65 13.74
C HIS A 46 -19.70 5.66 13.04
N ARG A 47 -18.38 5.47 13.12
CA ARG A 47 -17.40 6.35 12.45
C ARG A 47 -17.48 6.27 10.93
N LEU A 48 -17.69 5.06 10.37
CA LEU A 48 -17.84 4.86 8.94
C LEU A 48 -19.03 5.65 8.37
N LYS A 49 -20.15 5.68 9.10
CA LYS A 49 -21.38 6.37 8.68
C LYS A 49 -21.37 7.88 8.98
N ASN A 50 -20.51 8.33 9.89
CA ASN A 50 -20.45 9.73 10.32
C ASN A 50 -19.04 10.31 10.18
N PRO A 51 -18.45 10.34 8.97
CA PRO A 51 -17.14 10.92 8.74
C PRO A 51 -17.19 12.45 8.92
N THR A 52 -16.15 13.03 9.54
CA THR A 52 -16.03 14.47 9.76
C THR A 52 -15.49 15.23 8.55
N HIS A 53 -14.72 14.54 7.69
CA HIS A 53 -14.09 15.10 6.49
C HIS A 53 -14.19 14.12 5.32
N GLN A 54 -13.86 14.63 4.13
CA GLN A 54 -13.71 13.82 2.93
C GLN A 54 -12.39 14.19 2.25
N ILE A 55 -11.66 13.18 1.77
CA ILE A 55 -10.41 13.35 1.02
C ILE A 55 -10.40 12.55 -0.25
N ASN A 56 -9.61 12.98 -1.23
CA ASN A 56 -9.47 12.32 -2.52
C ASN A 56 -8.10 11.63 -2.61
N ILE A 57 -8.09 10.31 -2.76
CA ILE A 57 -6.89 9.50 -2.94
C ILE A 57 -6.83 8.97 -4.36
N GLY A 58 -5.72 9.24 -5.07
CA GLY A 58 -5.46 8.62 -6.36
C GLY A 58 -4.88 7.23 -6.20
N LEU A 59 -5.49 6.24 -6.84
CA LEU A 59 -4.97 4.88 -6.96
C LEU A 59 -4.47 4.67 -8.38
N VAL A 60 -3.16 4.79 -8.58
CA VAL A 60 -2.51 4.67 -9.89
C VAL A 60 -2.14 3.21 -10.15
N GLY A 61 -2.82 2.57 -11.10
CA GLY A 61 -2.67 1.15 -11.39
C GLY A 61 -2.97 0.78 -12.83
N LYS A 62 -2.81 -0.52 -13.17
CA LYS A 62 -3.09 -1.05 -14.51
C LYS A 62 -4.52 -1.57 -14.68
N TYR A 63 -5.08 -2.12 -13.62
CA TYR A 63 -6.33 -2.88 -13.66
C TYR A 63 -7.44 -2.14 -12.90
N VAL A 64 -7.46 -0.83 -13.05
CA VAL A 64 -8.38 0.05 -12.32
C VAL A 64 -9.84 -0.10 -12.74
N GLU A 65 -10.08 -0.66 -13.93
CA GLU A 65 -11.43 -0.98 -14.44
C GLU A 65 -12.02 -2.23 -13.78
N LEU A 66 -11.17 -3.09 -13.21
CA LEU A 66 -11.57 -4.29 -12.50
C LEU A 66 -11.55 -4.03 -10.99
N ASN A 67 -12.70 -3.71 -10.42
CA ASN A 67 -12.83 -3.38 -8.99
C ASN A 67 -12.19 -4.41 -8.05
N ASP A 68 -12.21 -5.69 -8.43
CA ASP A 68 -11.65 -6.78 -7.62
C ASP A 68 -10.12 -6.78 -7.58
N SER A 69 -9.45 -6.19 -8.58
CA SER A 69 -7.98 -6.20 -8.66
C SER A 69 -7.30 -5.50 -7.49
N TYR A 70 -7.95 -4.48 -6.93
CA TYR A 70 -7.43 -3.68 -5.82
C TYR A 70 -8.34 -3.70 -4.59
N LYS A 71 -9.24 -4.70 -4.51
CA LYS A 71 -10.26 -4.77 -3.44
C LYS A 71 -9.63 -4.64 -2.05
N SER A 72 -8.54 -5.36 -1.76
CA SER A 72 -7.88 -5.29 -0.45
C SER A 72 -7.31 -3.90 -0.14
N ILE A 73 -6.82 -3.15 -1.14
CA ILE A 73 -6.36 -1.77 -0.97
C ILE A 73 -7.56 -0.86 -0.66
N LEU A 74 -8.65 -1.01 -1.41
CA LEU A 74 -9.87 -0.22 -1.21
C LEU A 74 -10.45 -0.46 0.20
N GLU A 75 -10.54 -1.71 0.64
CA GLU A 75 -10.98 -2.05 2.00
C GLU A 75 -10.02 -1.49 3.06
N SER A 76 -8.70 -1.55 2.83
CA SER A 76 -7.71 -0.96 3.75
C SER A 76 -7.86 0.56 3.88
N LEU A 77 -8.25 1.23 2.79
CA LEU A 77 -8.55 2.67 2.82
C LEU A 77 -9.84 2.97 3.59
N ILE A 78 -10.86 2.09 3.51
CA ILE A 78 -12.07 2.20 4.33
C ILE A 78 -11.72 2.04 5.81
N HIS A 79 -10.93 1.01 6.18
CA HIS A 79 -10.50 0.79 7.56
C HIS A 79 -9.71 2.00 8.09
N ALA A 80 -8.77 2.50 7.31
CA ALA A 80 -7.92 3.63 7.68
C ALA A 80 -8.70 4.95 7.71
N GLY A 81 -9.63 5.14 6.78
CA GLY A 81 -10.53 6.29 6.74
C GLY A 81 -11.39 6.35 8.00
N THR A 82 -11.99 5.22 8.35
CA THR A 82 -12.83 5.09 9.56
C THR A 82 -12.04 5.36 10.84
N GLU A 83 -10.78 4.89 10.92
CA GLU A 83 -9.92 5.18 12.08
C GLU A 83 -9.59 6.66 12.22
N ASN A 84 -9.49 7.39 11.10
CA ASN A 84 -9.26 8.84 11.07
C ASN A 84 -10.55 9.67 10.99
N GLU A 85 -11.74 9.04 11.07
CA GLU A 85 -13.05 9.69 10.91
C GLU A 85 -13.20 10.45 9.56
N VAL A 86 -12.63 9.88 8.51
CA VAL A 86 -12.55 10.48 7.17
C VAL A 86 -13.17 9.55 6.14
N LYS A 87 -14.03 10.08 5.27
CA LYS A 87 -14.46 9.40 4.06
C LYS A 87 -13.36 9.51 3.00
N VAL A 88 -12.84 8.38 2.57
CA VAL A 88 -11.85 8.31 1.49
C VAL A 88 -12.57 8.08 0.17
N ASN A 89 -12.52 9.07 -0.72
CA ASN A 89 -12.94 8.93 -2.11
C ASN A 89 -11.73 8.49 -2.94
N VAL A 90 -11.83 7.33 -3.59
CA VAL A 90 -10.73 6.81 -4.40
C VAL A 90 -10.97 7.13 -5.87
N LYS A 91 -10.06 7.91 -6.47
CA LYS A 91 -9.97 8.11 -7.91
C LYS A 91 -9.06 7.05 -8.50
N SER A 92 -9.62 6.10 -9.23
CA SER A 92 -8.87 5.09 -9.98
C SER A 92 -8.26 5.72 -11.23
N ILE A 93 -6.93 5.59 -11.39
CA ILE A 93 -6.17 6.24 -12.46
C ILE A 93 -5.38 5.18 -13.22
N HIS A 94 -5.67 5.07 -14.51
CA HIS A 94 -5.02 4.09 -15.37
C HIS A 94 -3.61 4.54 -15.73
N SER A 95 -2.61 3.84 -15.22
CA SER A 95 -1.20 4.25 -15.37
C SER A 95 -0.70 4.26 -16.82
N GLU A 96 -1.32 3.52 -17.74
CA GLU A 96 -0.94 3.52 -19.16
C GLU A 96 -1.32 4.82 -19.87
N TYR A 97 -2.31 5.55 -19.34
CA TYR A 97 -2.81 6.78 -19.94
C TYR A 97 -2.23 8.03 -19.28
N LEU A 98 -1.36 7.87 -18.28
CA LEU A 98 -0.65 9.01 -17.68
C LEU A 98 0.58 9.37 -18.50
N ASP A 99 0.64 10.62 -18.90
CA ASP A 99 1.77 11.24 -19.60
C ASP A 99 2.07 12.64 -19.04
N LYS A 100 3.08 13.30 -19.60
CA LYS A 100 3.50 14.64 -19.16
C LYS A 100 2.47 15.75 -19.46
N GLU A 101 1.56 15.53 -20.40
CA GLU A 101 0.57 16.51 -20.82
C GLU A 101 -0.64 16.50 -19.89
N ASN A 102 -1.04 15.29 -19.43
CA ASN A 102 -2.25 15.11 -18.64
C ASN A 102 -2.01 14.92 -17.14
N ILE A 103 -0.78 14.60 -16.68
CA ILE A 103 -0.48 14.25 -15.28
C ILE A 103 -0.99 15.30 -14.29
N ASN A 104 -0.83 16.58 -14.62
CA ASN A 104 -1.27 17.67 -13.77
C ASN A 104 -2.79 17.67 -13.62
N LYS A 105 -3.53 17.54 -14.73
CA LYS A 105 -5.00 17.47 -14.74
C LYS A 105 -5.54 16.29 -13.95
N GLU A 106 -4.87 15.14 -14.05
CA GLU A 106 -5.32 13.92 -13.39
C GLU A 106 -5.05 13.90 -11.88
N LEU A 107 -3.99 14.58 -11.40
CA LEU A 107 -3.51 14.44 -10.02
C LEU A 107 -3.67 15.71 -9.16
N ILE A 108 -4.02 16.88 -9.72
CA ILE A 108 -4.02 18.17 -9.00
C ILE A 108 -4.95 18.20 -7.77
N ASP A 109 -6.11 17.55 -7.85
CA ASP A 109 -7.14 17.59 -6.81
C ASP A 109 -6.95 16.49 -5.75
N LEU A 110 -5.87 15.72 -5.82
CA LEU A 110 -5.64 14.63 -4.91
C LEU A 110 -4.98 15.09 -3.60
N ASP A 111 -5.36 14.47 -2.52
CA ASP A 111 -4.81 14.71 -1.19
C ASP A 111 -3.74 13.68 -0.82
N GLY A 112 -3.72 12.56 -1.53
CA GLY A 112 -2.70 11.52 -1.43
C GLY A 112 -2.68 10.64 -2.68
N ILE A 113 -1.56 9.99 -2.95
CA ILE A 113 -1.35 9.14 -4.12
C ILE A 113 -0.83 7.77 -3.68
N ILE A 114 -1.50 6.71 -4.12
CA ILE A 114 -1.04 5.33 -4.02
C ILE A 114 -0.60 4.86 -5.40
N VAL A 115 0.64 4.36 -5.51
CA VAL A 115 1.06 3.60 -6.68
C VAL A 115 0.93 2.12 -6.36
N ALA A 116 -0.03 1.49 -7.05
CA ALA A 116 -0.49 0.13 -6.80
C ALA A 116 0.55 -0.93 -7.20
N PRO A 117 0.50 -2.14 -6.58
CA PRO A 117 1.28 -3.29 -7.01
C PRO A 117 0.91 -3.73 -8.44
N GLY A 118 1.67 -4.67 -8.98
CA GLY A 118 1.44 -5.26 -10.29
C GLY A 118 2.68 -5.94 -10.84
N PHE A 119 2.57 -6.52 -12.04
CA PHE A 119 3.63 -7.22 -12.74
C PHE A 119 3.71 -6.76 -14.20
N GLY A 120 4.88 -6.96 -14.82
CA GLY A 120 5.11 -6.70 -16.25
C GLY A 120 5.20 -5.22 -16.61
N GLN A 121 5.42 -4.96 -17.89
CA GLN A 121 5.94 -3.67 -18.40
C GLN A 121 4.90 -2.57 -18.60
N ARG A 122 3.61 -2.91 -18.78
CA ARG A 122 2.57 -1.93 -19.13
C ARG A 122 2.36 -0.87 -18.04
N GLY A 123 2.26 0.40 -18.42
CA GLY A 123 1.91 1.52 -17.55
C GLY A 123 2.96 1.88 -16.50
N LEU A 124 4.22 1.45 -16.67
CA LEU A 124 5.28 1.75 -15.70
C LEU A 124 5.74 3.20 -15.78
N ASP A 125 5.83 3.77 -16.99
CA ASP A 125 6.22 5.17 -17.16
C ASP A 125 5.21 6.11 -16.48
N GLY A 126 3.91 5.82 -16.61
CA GLY A 126 2.88 6.58 -15.90
C GLY A 126 2.95 6.42 -14.38
N LYS A 127 3.33 5.23 -13.87
CA LYS A 127 3.60 5.07 -12.44
C LYS A 127 4.81 5.89 -11.98
N ILE A 128 5.89 5.91 -12.74
CA ILE A 128 7.09 6.71 -12.45
C ILE A 128 6.73 8.20 -12.47
N LEU A 129 5.94 8.67 -13.45
CA LEU A 129 5.45 10.03 -13.51
C LEU A 129 4.58 10.39 -12.28
N ALA A 130 3.70 9.48 -11.84
CA ALA A 130 2.90 9.70 -10.64
C ALA A 130 3.75 9.80 -9.37
N VAL A 131 4.82 9.01 -9.26
CA VAL A 131 5.80 9.11 -8.16
C VAL A 131 6.49 10.48 -8.19
N GLU A 132 7.00 10.90 -9.37
CA GLU A 132 7.64 12.20 -9.56
C GLU A 132 6.72 13.33 -9.17
N TYR A 133 5.47 13.27 -9.64
CA TYR A 133 4.44 14.26 -9.32
C TYR A 133 4.21 14.35 -7.80
N ALA A 134 4.04 13.23 -7.12
CA ALA A 134 3.85 13.19 -5.68
C ALA A 134 5.06 13.77 -4.93
N ARG A 135 6.28 13.38 -5.32
CA ARG A 135 7.51 13.84 -4.70
C ARG A 135 7.72 15.36 -4.88
N VAL A 136 7.56 15.87 -6.09
CA VAL A 136 7.80 17.28 -6.42
C VAL A 136 6.75 18.18 -5.78
N ASN A 137 5.48 17.79 -5.84
CA ASN A 137 4.36 18.57 -5.31
C ASN A 137 4.08 18.30 -3.83
N LYS A 138 4.92 17.52 -3.16
CA LYS A 138 4.80 17.22 -1.72
C LYS A 138 3.45 16.60 -1.31
N ILE A 139 2.84 15.83 -2.22
CA ILE A 139 1.59 15.11 -1.97
C ILE A 139 1.91 13.78 -1.28
N PRO A 140 1.27 13.43 -0.14
CA PRO A 140 1.47 12.14 0.53
C PRO A 140 1.45 10.96 -0.42
N PHE A 141 2.47 10.11 -0.35
CA PHE A 141 2.72 9.04 -1.29
C PHE A 141 2.89 7.69 -0.60
N LEU A 142 2.17 6.67 -1.10
CA LEU A 142 2.35 5.28 -0.71
C LEU A 142 2.65 4.42 -1.95
N GLY A 143 3.83 3.83 -2.02
CA GLY A 143 4.19 2.85 -3.04
C GLY A 143 4.11 1.43 -2.49
N ILE A 144 3.28 0.56 -3.09
CA ILE A 144 3.12 -0.83 -2.64
C ILE A 144 3.77 -1.77 -3.66
N CYS A 145 4.69 -2.61 -3.20
CA CYS A 145 5.41 -3.63 -3.98
C CYS A 145 6.05 -3.00 -5.24
N LEU A 146 5.51 -3.18 -6.43
CA LEU A 146 5.94 -2.49 -7.64
C LEU A 146 5.95 -0.96 -7.47
N GLY A 147 5.04 -0.41 -6.69
CA GLY A 147 5.01 1.04 -6.40
C GLY A 147 6.24 1.53 -5.66
N MET A 148 6.78 0.78 -4.71
CA MET A 148 8.07 1.07 -4.08
C MET A 148 9.21 0.99 -5.11
N GLN A 149 9.22 -0.02 -5.97
CA GLN A 149 10.25 -0.19 -7.00
C GLN A 149 10.25 1.01 -7.98
N MET A 150 9.06 1.49 -8.36
CA MET A 150 8.93 2.70 -9.18
C MET A 150 9.45 3.95 -8.45
N ALA A 151 9.26 4.05 -7.14
CA ALA A 151 9.81 5.15 -6.33
C ALA A 151 11.35 5.12 -6.31
N VAL A 152 11.96 3.95 -6.20
CA VAL A 152 13.42 3.79 -6.29
C VAL A 152 13.94 4.19 -7.68
N ILE A 153 13.28 3.72 -8.75
CA ILE A 153 13.67 4.04 -10.13
C ILE A 153 13.53 5.55 -10.41
N GLU A 154 12.42 6.15 -9.97
CA GLU A 154 12.20 7.60 -10.12
C GLU A 154 13.30 8.40 -9.45
N TYR A 155 13.57 8.11 -8.16
CA TYR A 155 14.59 8.82 -7.41
C TYR A 155 15.99 8.62 -8.02
N ALA A 156 16.32 7.42 -8.45
CA ALA A 156 17.58 7.12 -9.13
C ALA A 156 17.73 7.93 -10.43
N ARG A 157 16.69 8.01 -11.27
CA ARG A 157 16.73 8.75 -12.54
C ARG A 157 16.75 10.26 -12.34
N ASN A 158 15.81 10.77 -11.55
CA ASN A 158 15.51 12.20 -11.53
C ASN A 158 16.32 12.96 -10.47
N VAL A 159 16.67 12.33 -9.34
CA VAL A 159 17.46 12.96 -8.27
C VAL A 159 18.93 12.56 -8.37
N LYS A 160 19.24 11.26 -8.45
CA LYS A 160 20.64 10.76 -8.49
C LYS A 160 21.27 10.78 -9.87
N LYS A 161 20.51 11.15 -10.91
CA LYS A 161 20.95 11.24 -12.30
C LYS A 161 21.50 9.93 -12.89
N ILE A 162 21.08 8.79 -12.35
CA ILE A 162 21.36 7.46 -12.91
C ILE A 162 20.36 7.22 -14.07
N ARG A 163 20.65 7.83 -15.22
CA ARG A 163 19.71 7.97 -16.34
C ARG A 163 19.07 6.67 -16.81
N TYR A 164 19.80 5.56 -16.74
CA TYR A 164 19.36 4.27 -17.23
C TYR A 164 18.88 3.33 -16.12
N ALA A 165 18.69 3.86 -14.91
CA ALA A 165 18.12 3.08 -13.79
C ALA A 165 16.79 2.44 -14.17
N ASN A 166 16.68 1.12 -14.00
CA ASN A 166 15.50 0.36 -14.41
C ASN A 166 15.41 -0.96 -13.61
N SER A 167 14.38 -1.75 -13.91
CA SER A 167 14.20 -3.11 -13.42
C SER A 167 14.52 -4.12 -14.53
N THR A 168 15.16 -5.25 -14.18
CA THR A 168 15.33 -6.38 -15.08
C THR A 168 14.03 -7.10 -15.43
N GLU A 169 12.94 -6.86 -14.69
CA GLU A 169 11.58 -7.26 -15.10
C GLU A 169 11.12 -6.53 -16.37
N ILE A 170 11.55 -5.28 -16.51
CA ILE A 170 11.18 -4.39 -17.62
C ILE A 170 12.08 -4.61 -18.83
N SER A 171 13.39 -4.73 -18.58
CA SER A 171 14.39 -4.93 -19.61
C SER A 171 15.51 -5.81 -19.07
N GLU A 172 15.59 -7.05 -19.55
CA GLU A 172 16.60 -8.02 -19.12
C GLU A 172 18.04 -7.52 -19.32
N LYS A 173 18.25 -6.60 -20.27
CA LYS A 173 19.55 -6.00 -20.60
C LYS A 173 19.66 -4.54 -20.15
N CYS A 174 18.95 -4.13 -19.06
CA CYS A 174 19.07 -2.76 -18.61
C CYS A 174 20.49 -2.46 -18.09
N LYS A 175 20.97 -1.25 -18.38
CA LYS A 175 22.34 -0.83 -18.07
C LYS A 175 22.55 -0.65 -16.56
N ASP A 176 21.56 -0.10 -15.89
CA ASP A 176 21.59 0.17 -14.45
C ASP A 176 20.41 -0.55 -13.76
N PRO A 177 20.53 -1.86 -13.44
CA PRO A 177 19.46 -2.66 -12.84
C PRO A 177 19.32 -2.36 -11.34
N VAL A 178 18.71 -1.24 -11.02
CA VAL A 178 18.47 -0.83 -9.62
C VAL A 178 17.41 -1.70 -8.93
N ILE A 179 16.56 -2.34 -9.73
CA ILE A 179 15.66 -3.42 -9.33
C ILE A 179 16.05 -4.66 -10.14
N ASP A 180 16.34 -5.76 -9.46
CA ASP A 180 16.83 -6.97 -10.10
C ASP A 180 16.16 -8.23 -9.54
N LEU A 181 16.30 -9.32 -10.25
CA LEU A 181 15.85 -10.64 -9.81
C LEU A 181 16.65 -11.06 -8.57
N MET A 182 15.99 -11.62 -7.58
CA MET A 182 16.66 -12.16 -6.40
C MET A 182 17.72 -13.18 -6.80
N THR A 183 18.89 -13.16 -6.13
CA THR A 183 20.01 -14.05 -6.41
C THR A 183 19.60 -15.52 -6.39
N SER A 184 18.76 -15.91 -5.42
CA SER A 184 18.18 -17.26 -5.32
C SER A 184 17.27 -17.69 -6.47
N GLN A 185 16.87 -16.76 -7.34
CA GLN A 185 15.99 -17.03 -8.49
C GLN A 185 16.73 -16.97 -9.83
N LYS A 186 17.99 -16.49 -9.86
CA LYS A 186 18.78 -16.40 -11.09
C LYS A 186 19.12 -17.78 -11.70
N GLU A 187 19.16 -18.82 -10.86
CA GLU A 187 19.53 -20.19 -11.25
C GLU A 187 18.31 -21.08 -11.60
N ILE A 188 17.08 -20.57 -11.46
CA ILE A 188 15.87 -21.39 -11.63
C ILE A 188 15.29 -21.26 -13.04
N ILE A 189 15.31 -22.37 -13.78
CA ILE A 189 14.83 -22.46 -15.17
C ILE A 189 13.30 -22.30 -15.28
N ASN A 190 12.53 -22.79 -14.28
CA ASN A 190 11.08 -22.67 -14.23
C ASN A 190 10.64 -21.58 -13.23
N LYS A 191 10.28 -20.41 -13.73
CA LYS A 191 9.86 -19.24 -12.94
C LYS A 191 8.52 -19.41 -12.20
N GLY A 192 7.79 -20.52 -12.42
CA GLY A 192 6.55 -20.84 -11.70
C GLY A 192 6.83 -21.28 -10.25
N GLY A 193 6.24 -20.62 -9.25
CA GLY A 193 6.39 -21.01 -7.85
C GLY A 193 7.61 -20.48 -7.11
N THR A 194 8.43 -19.61 -7.72
CA THR A 194 9.68 -19.08 -7.14
C THR A 194 9.56 -17.68 -6.56
N MET A 195 8.34 -17.14 -6.45
CA MET A 195 8.13 -15.85 -5.79
C MET A 195 8.44 -15.93 -4.30
N ARG A 196 8.91 -14.83 -3.73
CA ARG A 196 8.90 -14.63 -2.28
C ARG A 196 7.44 -14.46 -1.86
N LEU A 197 6.91 -15.46 -1.19
CA LEU A 197 5.51 -15.57 -0.80
C LEU A 197 5.36 -15.67 0.72
N GLY A 198 4.21 -15.19 1.22
CA GLY A 198 3.85 -15.34 2.62
C GLY A 198 4.43 -14.28 3.54
N ALA A 199 4.47 -14.58 4.82
CA ALA A 199 4.91 -13.67 5.86
C ALA A 199 6.43 -13.71 6.03
N TRP A 200 7.05 -12.54 6.05
CA TRP A 200 8.49 -12.35 6.28
C TRP A 200 8.72 -11.21 7.26
N ASP A 201 9.75 -11.34 8.06
CA ASP A 201 10.10 -10.33 9.04
C ASP A 201 10.79 -9.13 8.39
N CYS A 202 10.43 -7.94 8.89
CA CYS A 202 11.05 -6.67 8.53
C CYS A 202 11.52 -5.97 9.80
N GLU A 203 12.83 -5.75 9.93
CA GLU A 203 13.41 -4.92 10.98
C GLU A 203 13.24 -3.44 10.61
N ILE A 204 12.56 -2.71 11.47
CA ILE A 204 12.27 -1.27 11.28
C ILE A 204 13.43 -0.45 11.85
N LEU A 205 14.00 0.41 11.03
CA LEU A 205 15.15 1.24 11.42
C LEU A 205 14.68 2.45 12.24
N LYS A 206 15.47 2.81 13.25
CA LYS A 206 15.19 3.95 14.15
C LYS A 206 15.17 5.28 13.39
N ASN A 207 14.44 6.27 13.93
CA ASN A 207 14.35 7.63 13.40
C ASN A 207 13.74 7.72 12.00
N THR A 208 12.84 6.79 11.65
CA THR A 208 12.08 6.75 10.41
C THR A 208 10.59 7.03 10.65
N ILE A 209 9.84 7.32 9.59
CA ILE A 209 8.37 7.42 9.66
C ILE A 209 7.80 6.05 10.07
N SER A 210 8.29 4.97 9.45
CA SER A 210 7.86 3.60 9.75
C SER A 210 8.11 3.22 11.20
N ASN A 211 9.21 3.66 11.81
CA ASN A 211 9.46 3.42 13.24
C ASN A 211 8.40 4.07 14.14
N LYS A 212 7.97 5.28 13.80
CA LYS A 212 6.88 5.97 14.52
C LYS A 212 5.52 5.28 14.30
N ILE A 213 5.29 4.79 13.09
CA ILE A 213 4.03 4.13 12.68
C ILE A 213 3.85 2.78 13.38
N TYR A 214 4.84 1.91 13.28
CA TYR A 214 4.74 0.55 13.82
C TYR A 214 4.99 0.49 15.32
N SER A 215 5.81 1.39 15.86
CA SER A 215 6.24 1.39 17.28
C SER A 215 6.82 0.02 17.73
N LYS A 216 7.38 -0.74 16.78
CA LYS A 216 7.98 -2.08 16.97
C LYS A 216 9.31 -2.15 16.23
N LYS A 217 10.25 -2.95 16.78
CA LYS A 217 11.54 -3.17 16.14
C LYS A 217 11.43 -4.10 14.93
N VAL A 218 10.64 -5.16 15.05
CA VAL A 218 10.41 -6.16 14.00
C VAL A 218 8.92 -6.32 13.78
N VAL A 219 8.52 -6.36 12.53
CA VAL A 219 7.15 -6.63 12.09
C VAL A 219 7.18 -7.73 11.06
N SER A 220 6.12 -8.52 10.99
CA SER A 220 5.99 -9.57 9.98
C SER A 220 4.99 -9.11 8.93
N GLU A 221 5.38 -9.06 7.67
CA GLU A 221 4.54 -8.57 6.57
C GLU A 221 4.45 -9.57 5.42
N ARG A 222 3.38 -9.49 4.61
CA ARG A 222 3.13 -10.45 3.54
C ARG A 222 3.72 -9.99 2.21
N HIS A 223 4.42 -10.88 1.53
CA HIS A 223 5.11 -10.64 0.27
C HIS A 223 4.52 -11.45 -0.89
N ARG A 224 4.64 -10.89 -2.10
CA ARG A 224 4.33 -11.56 -3.36
C ARG A 224 5.10 -10.90 -4.50
N HIS A 225 6.40 -11.17 -4.61
CA HIS A 225 7.25 -10.58 -5.65
C HIS A 225 8.46 -11.47 -5.97
N ARG A 226 9.14 -11.19 -7.10
CA ARG A 226 10.39 -11.83 -7.54
C ARG A 226 11.55 -10.86 -7.60
N TYR A 227 11.25 -9.60 -7.91
CA TYR A 227 12.24 -8.55 -8.10
C TYR A 227 12.35 -7.72 -6.85
N GLU A 228 13.57 -7.29 -6.56
CA GLU A 228 13.90 -6.55 -5.35
C GLU A 228 14.91 -5.45 -5.64
N PHE A 229 15.12 -4.57 -4.67
CA PHE A 229 16.17 -3.57 -4.75
C PHE A 229 17.55 -4.24 -4.85
N ASN A 230 18.35 -3.83 -5.83
CA ASN A 230 19.71 -4.31 -6.02
C ASN A 230 20.68 -3.55 -5.10
N ASP A 231 21.19 -4.24 -4.08
CA ASP A 231 22.05 -3.63 -3.03
C ASP A 231 23.37 -3.03 -3.55
N GLU A 232 23.84 -3.42 -4.74
CA GLU A 232 25.00 -2.80 -5.41
C GLU A 232 24.81 -1.30 -5.67
N TYR A 233 23.55 -0.85 -5.77
CA TYR A 233 23.17 0.55 -5.96
C TYR A 233 22.91 1.28 -4.64
N SER A 234 22.98 0.62 -3.49
CA SER A 234 22.60 1.19 -2.20
C SER A 234 23.35 2.51 -1.91
N LYS A 235 24.66 2.52 -2.05
CA LYS A 235 25.50 3.72 -1.82
C LYS A 235 25.30 4.82 -2.85
N LYS A 236 24.74 4.52 -4.04
CA LYS A 236 24.51 5.48 -5.12
C LYS A 236 23.14 6.15 -5.00
N ILE A 237 22.15 5.44 -4.45
CA ILE A 237 20.75 5.87 -4.41
C ILE A 237 20.37 6.43 -3.05
N PHE A 238 20.67 5.72 -1.97
CA PHE A 238 20.28 6.16 -0.63
C PHE A 238 21.24 7.23 -0.10
N ASP A 239 20.66 8.24 0.52
CA ASP A 239 21.34 9.39 1.12
C ASP A 239 20.62 9.81 2.41
N GLU A 240 20.86 11.03 2.89
CA GLU A 240 20.21 11.62 4.06
C GLU A 240 18.71 11.84 3.88
N ASN A 241 18.24 12.03 2.65
CA ASN A 241 16.85 12.34 2.31
C ASN A 241 16.06 11.11 1.88
N PHE A 242 16.62 10.28 0.98
CA PHE A 242 15.98 9.02 0.57
C PHE A 242 16.67 7.85 1.23
N ILE A 243 15.99 7.25 2.19
CA ILE A 243 16.58 6.30 3.12
C ILE A 243 15.93 4.91 3.04
N VAL A 244 16.70 3.92 3.45
CA VAL A 244 16.13 2.62 3.84
C VAL A 244 15.54 2.75 5.24
N ALA A 245 14.27 2.40 5.41
CA ALA A 245 13.56 2.45 6.67
C ALA A 245 13.23 1.07 7.26
N GLY A 246 13.32 0.03 6.46
CA GLY A 246 13.13 -1.34 6.88
C GLY A 246 13.91 -2.33 6.03
N LYS A 247 14.40 -3.40 6.66
CA LYS A 247 15.14 -4.49 6.02
C LYS A 247 14.71 -5.85 6.57
N ASN A 248 14.77 -6.86 5.72
CA ASN A 248 14.65 -8.22 6.21
C ASN A 248 15.90 -8.59 7.07
N PRO A 249 15.73 -9.08 8.31
CA PRO A 249 16.87 -9.34 9.21
C PRO A 249 17.77 -10.50 8.77
N GLU A 250 17.27 -11.45 7.96
CA GLU A 250 18.02 -12.62 7.53
C GLU A 250 18.73 -12.37 6.19
N THR A 251 18.05 -11.75 5.23
CA THR A 251 18.55 -11.56 3.87
C THR A 251 19.12 -10.18 3.61
N ASN A 252 18.94 -9.23 4.54
CA ASN A 252 19.28 -7.82 4.42
C ASN A 252 18.60 -7.07 3.24
N LEU A 253 17.59 -7.66 2.63
CA LEU A 253 16.82 -7.06 1.54
C LEU A 253 16.07 -5.83 2.02
N VAL A 254 16.00 -4.81 1.16
CA VAL A 254 15.30 -3.57 1.44
C VAL A 254 13.79 -3.79 1.36
N GLU A 255 13.09 -3.53 2.46
CA GLU A 255 11.66 -3.74 2.59
C GLU A 255 10.87 -2.43 2.60
N ILE A 256 11.47 -1.36 3.11
CA ILE A 256 10.83 -0.04 3.21
C ILE A 256 11.83 1.04 2.80
N VAL A 257 11.36 1.97 1.97
CA VAL A 257 12.08 3.20 1.65
C VAL A 257 11.25 4.42 2.05
N GLU A 258 11.91 5.49 2.46
CA GLU A 258 11.27 6.75 2.83
C GLU A 258 12.02 7.95 2.26
N ASN A 259 11.28 9.02 1.96
CA ASN A 259 11.87 10.34 1.65
C ASN A 259 11.62 11.28 2.83
N LYS A 260 12.69 11.64 3.57
CA LYS A 260 12.62 12.49 4.77
C LYS A 260 12.28 13.94 4.46
N ASP A 261 12.68 14.42 3.29
CA ASP A 261 12.39 15.77 2.80
C ASP A 261 10.93 15.94 2.35
N HIS A 262 10.12 14.91 2.54
CA HIS A 262 8.72 14.89 2.12
C HIS A 262 7.79 14.82 3.33
N PRO A 263 6.62 15.48 3.32
CA PRO A 263 5.65 15.40 4.43
C PRO A 263 5.27 13.98 4.82
N TRP A 264 5.09 13.10 3.83
CA TRP A 264 4.88 11.68 4.00
C TRP A 264 5.13 10.92 2.69
N PHE A 265 6.22 10.18 2.59
CA PHE A 265 6.59 9.41 1.41
C PHE A 265 7.16 8.07 1.85
N VAL A 266 6.39 7.01 1.64
CA VAL A 266 6.75 5.66 2.05
C VAL A 266 6.52 4.69 0.90
N GLY A 267 7.54 3.88 0.59
CA GLY A 267 7.43 2.74 -0.30
C GLY A 267 7.68 1.45 0.47
N VAL A 268 6.83 0.45 0.28
CA VAL A 268 6.95 -0.87 0.92
C VAL A 268 7.00 -1.98 -0.11
N GLN A 269 7.93 -2.95 0.05
CA GLN A 269 8.06 -4.09 -0.86
C GLN A 269 6.97 -5.14 -0.62
N PHE A 270 6.48 -5.21 0.59
CA PHE A 270 5.39 -6.09 1.00
C PHE A 270 4.01 -5.51 0.68
N HIS A 271 2.96 -6.26 1.00
CA HIS A 271 1.56 -5.95 0.77
C HIS A 271 0.81 -5.72 2.09
N PRO A 272 0.81 -4.48 2.63
CA PRO A 272 0.15 -4.16 3.90
C PRO A 272 -1.36 -4.35 3.84
N GLU A 273 -1.96 -4.28 2.64
CA GLU A 273 -3.39 -4.47 2.43
C GLU A 273 -3.90 -5.86 2.83
N TYR A 274 -3.02 -6.87 2.83
CA TYR A 274 -3.42 -8.23 3.23
C TYR A 274 -3.50 -8.44 4.74
N LYS A 275 -3.13 -7.44 5.53
CA LYS A 275 -3.16 -7.51 7.00
C LYS A 275 -4.09 -6.47 7.63
N SER A 276 -4.77 -5.66 6.82
CA SER A 276 -5.74 -4.69 7.32
C SER A 276 -7.10 -5.34 7.58
N SER A 277 -7.72 -4.99 8.69
CA SER A 277 -9.07 -5.42 9.05
C SER A 277 -9.78 -4.37 9.88
N VAL A 278 -11.11 -4.54 10.09
CA VAL A 278 -11.91 -3.67 10.97
C VAL A 278 -11.32 -3.56 12.37
N TYR A 279 -10.88 -4.68 12.95
CA TYR A 279 -10.32 -4.72 14.30
C TYR A 279 -8.88 -4.22 14.40
N ASN A 280 -8.12 -4.34 13.30
CA ASN A 280 -6.72 -3.97 13.22
C ASN A 280 -6.44 -3.30 11.88
N PRO A 281 -6.86 -2.04 11.69
CA PRO A 281 -6.51 -1.26 10.51
C PRO A 281 -4.99 -1.18 10.37
N HIS A 282 -4.47 -1.45 9.18
CA HIS A 282 -3.02 -1.52 9.01
C HIS A 282 -2.37 -0.15 9.22
N PRO A 283 -1.33 -0.03 10.08
CA PRO A 283 -0.79 1.26 10.51
C PRO A 283 -0.23 2.12 9.37
N ILE A 284 0.29 1.53 8.31
CA ILE A 284 0.75 2.25 7.10
C ILE A 284 -0.43 2.98 6.45
N PHE A 285 -1.57 2.32 6.23
CA PHE A 285 -2.76 2.94 5.64
C PHE A 285 -3.35 4.02 6.56
N VAL A 286 -3.44 3.74 7.86
CA VAL A 286 -3.94 4.71 8.86
C VAL A 286 -3.12 6.00 8.82
N ASN A 287 -1.79 5.89 8.81
CA ASN A 287 -0.91 7.06 8.79
C ASN A 287 -0.84 7.74 7.42
N PHE A 288 -0.97 7.01 6.32
CA PHE A 288 -1.11 7.58 4.99
C PHE A 288 -2.37 8.45 4.87
N VAL A 289 -3.53 7.92 5.29
CA VAL A 289 -4.80 8.68 5.31
C VAL A 289 -4.70 9.89 6.23
N LYS A 290 -4.09 9.76 7.42
CA LYS A 290 -3.84 10.88 8.31
C LYS A 290 -2.97 11.98 7.68
N ALA A 291 -1.94 11.58 6.93
CA ALA A 291 -1.08 12.53 6.21
C ALA A 291 -1.84 13.21 5.06
N SER A 292 -2.69 12.46 4.35
CA SER A 292 -3.53 12.98 3.28
C SER A 292 -4.58 13.96 3.79
N LEU A 293 -5.22 13.67 4.93
CA LEU A 293 -6.11 14.62 5.61
C LEU A 293 -5.36 15.90 6.00
N LYS A 294 -4.14 15.77 6.56
CA LYS A 294 -3.33 16.95 6.89
C LYS A 294 -2.96 17.77 5.63
N ASN A 295 -2.77 17.12 4.50
CA ASN A 295 -2.53 17.80 3.22
C ASN A 295 -3.78 18.53 2.74
N TYR A 296 -4.94 17.89 2.81
CA TYR A 296 -6.25 18.50 2.51
C TYR A 296 -6.50 19.77 3.35
N LEU A 297 -6.29 19.70 4.65
CA LEU A 297 -6.53 20.82 5.57
C LEU A 297 -5.57 22.01 5.39
N LYS A 298 -4.54 21.89 4.55
CA LYS A 298 -3.61 23.00 4.24
C LYS A 298 -3.96 23.72 2.95
N LYS A 299 -4.83 23.13 2.10
CA LYS A 299 -5.36 23.73 0.88
C LYS A 299 -6.45 24.76 1.20
#